data_1a2f3b5b9c60777a3259c3b06cfffab5
#
_entry.id   1a2f3b5b9c60777a3259c3b06cfffab5
#
_cell.length_a   1.000
_cell.length_b   1.000
_cell.length_c   1.000
_cell.angle_alpha   90.00
_cell.angle_beta   90.00
_cell.angle_gamma   90.00
#
_symmetry.space_group_name_H-M   'P 1'
#
loop_
_entity.id
_entity.type
_entity.pdbx_description
1 polymer ?
#
loop_
_entity_poly.entity_id
_entity_poly.type
_entity_poly.pdbx_seq_one_letter_code
_entity_poly.pdbx_strand_id
1 'polypeptide(L)'
;MLFRSQLLRESAGIYERYTVELARTCDFLLRKYGKSIADRQHALKRVADIAIDLFVGLCVLSRAAALAATPGEQGAQAVAIARVFAQQAKRRMANSIRRAERNEDEEMNTLAGFILDKGSYPWDVVS
;
A
#
# COMPACT_ATOMS: atom_id res chain seq x y z
N MET A 1 27.90 8.19 9.15
CA MET A 1 26.98 9.33 8.86
C MET A 1 26.54 9.33 7.40
N LEU A 2 27.48 9.40 6.45
CA LEU A 2 27.15 9.43 5.02
C LEU A 2 26.36 8.19 4.57
N PHE A 3 26.75 7.02 5.05
CA PHE A 3 26.07 5.77 4.70
C PHE A 3 24.61 5.74 5.22
N ARG A 4 24.40 6.20 6.45
CA ARG A 4 23.04 6.29 7.03
C ARG A 4 22.17 7.27 6.26
N SER A 5 22.71 8.43 5.90
CA SER A 5 22.00 9.42 5.10
C SER A 5 21.62 8.89 3.72
N GLN A 6 22.50 8.12 3.10
CA GLN A 6 22.25 7.52 1.79
C GLN A 6 21.09 6.50 1.89
N LEU A 7 21.09 5.64 2.91
CA LEU A 7 20.03 4.67 3.11
C LEU A 7 18.67 5.34 3.33
N LEU A 8 18.65 6.44 4.08
CA LEU A 8 17.42 7.20 4.29
C LEU A 8 16.94 7.89 3.02
N ARG A 9 17.85 8.39 2.18
CA ARG A 9 17.50 8.97 0.88
C ARG A 9 16.89 7.94 -0.06
N GLU A 10 17.42 6.73 -0.07
CA GLU A 10 16.85 5.63 -0.86
C GLU A 10 15.41 5.33 -0.43
N SER A 11 15.18 5.28 0.88
CA SER A 11 13.83 5.08 1.42
C SER A 11 12.90 6.24 1.07
N ALA A 12 13.37 7.48 1.18
CA ALA A 12 12.62 8.67 0.80
C ALA A 12 12.24 8.63 -0.68
N GLY A 13 13.15 8.18 -1.54
CA GLY A 13 12.91 8.03 -2.97
C GLY A 13 11.77 7.07 -3.29
N ILE A 14 11.64 5.99 -2.50
CA ILE A 14 10.52 5.05 -2.62
C ILE A 14 9.20 5.77 -2.36
N TYR A 15 9.11 6.54 -1.28
CA TYR A 15 7.88 7.26 -0.93
C TYR A 15 7.53 8.36 -1.94
N GLU A 16 8.53 9.06 -2.46
CA GLU A 16 8.32 10.06 -3.52
C GLU A 16 7.73 9.41 -4.77
N ARG A 17 8.31 8.30 -5.19
CA ARG A 17 7.84 7.56 -6.36
C ARG A 17 6.40 7.11 -6.18
N TYR A 18 6.08 6.51 -5.05
CA TYR A 18 4.74 5.96 -4.83
C TYR A 18 3.69 7.02 -4.51
N THR A 19 4.09 8.21 -4.09
CA THR A 19 3.19 9.36 -4.03
C THR A 19 2.69 9.72 -5.44
N VAL A 20 3.59 9.75 -6.41
CA VAL A 20 3.24 9.99 -7.82
C VAL A 20 2.38 8.84 -8.35
N GLU A 21 2.75 7.60 -8.04
CA GLU A 21 1.99 6.43 -8.47
C GLU A 21 0.58 6.40 -7.87
N LEU A 22 0.43 6.84 -6.63
CA LEU A 22 -0.88 6.98 -6.00
C LEU A 22 -1.75 7.97 -6.78
N ALA A 23 -1.20 9.13 -7.13
CA ALA A 23 -1.93 10.13 -7.91
C ALA A 23 -2.35 9.58 -9.28
N ARG A 24 -1.48 8.86 -9.95
CA ARG A 24 -1.77 8.21 -11.24
C ARG A 24 -2.86 7.15 -11.10
N THR A 25 -2.79 6.36 -10.04
CA THR A 25 -3.78 5.32 -9.78
C THR A 25 -5.16 5.94 -9.51
N CYS A 26 -5.22 7.00 -8.72
CA CYS A 26 -6.45 7.73 -8.47
C CYS A 26 -7.05 8.28 -9.77
N ASP A 27 -6.21 8.88 -10.61
CA ASP A 27 -6.64 9.41 -11.90
C ASP A 27 -7.20 8.29 -12.79
N PHE A 28 -6.50 7.18 -12.87
CA PHE A 28 -6.92 6.00 -13.63
C PHE A 28 -8.30 5.50 -13.17
N LEU A 29 -8.48 5.34 -11.86
CA LEU A 29 -9.73 4.84 -11.29
C LEU A 29 -10.89 5.80 -11.51
N LEU A 30 -10.65 7.10 -11.40
CA LEU A 30 -11.66 8.12 -11.63
C LEU A 30 -12.11 8.14 -13.10
N ARG A 31 -11.19 7.97 -14.03
CA ARG A 31 -11.50 7.87 -15.45
C ARG A 31 -12.25 6.59 -15.79
N LYS A 32 -11.88 5.48 -15.15
CA LYS A 32 -12.49 4.18 -15.41
C LYS A 32 -13.92 4.10 -14.85
N TYR A 33 -14.13 4.56 -13.62
CA TYR A 33 -15.40 4.38 -12.91
C TYR A 33 -16.25 5.63 -12.82
N GLY A 34 -15.66 6.82 -12.96
CA GLY A 34 -16.39 8.07 -12.84
C GLY A 34 -17.11 8.17 -11.50
N LYS A 35 -18.38 8.54 -11.53
CA LYS A 35 -19.18 8.70 -10.31
C LYS A 35 -19.40 7.41 -9.55
N SER A 36 -19.30 6.25 -10.21
CA SER A 36 -19.48 4.95 -9.56
C SER A 36 -18.30 4.55 -8.67
N ILE A 37 -17.21 5.34 -8.66
CA ILE A 37 -16.05 5.06 -7.81
C ILE A 37 -16.44 4.95 -6.32
N ALA A 38 -17.45 5.71 -5.89
CA ALA A 38 -17.91 5.68 -4.50
C ALA A 38 -18.42 4.29 -4.08
N ASP A 39 -18.89 3.49 -5.03
CA ASP A 39 -19.42 2.15 -4.78
C ASP A 39 -18.38 1.05 -5.03
N ARG A 40 -17.15 1.42 -5.44
CA ARG A 40 -16.08 0.49 -5.76
C ARG A 40 -15.17 0.29 -4.54
N GLN A 41 -15.65 -0.48 -3.57
CA GLN A 41 -14.98 -0.65 -2.28
C GLN A 41 -13.58 -1.29 -2.40
N HIS A 42 -13.41 -2.25 -3.30
CA HIS A 42 -12.10 -2.87 -3.52
C HIS A 42 -11.07 -1.87 -4.05
N ALA A 43 -11.49 -1.01 -4.99
CA ALA A 43 -10.62 0.03 -5.54
C ALA A 43 -10.27 1.07 -4.47
N LEU A 44 -11.26 1.51 -3.70
CA LEU A 44 -11.06 2.46 -2.60
C LEU A 44 -10.14 1.90 -1.52
N LYS A 45 -10.28 0.61 -1.19
CA LYS A 45 -9.40 -0.07 -0.23
C LYS A 45 -7.95 -0.06 -0.70
N ARG A 46 -7.69 -0.34 -1.97
CA ARG A 46 -6.34 -0.33 -2.52
C ARG A 46 -5.69 1.04 -2.43
N VAL A 47 -6.45 2.08 -2.78
CA VAL A 47 -5.98 3.47 -2.65
C VAL A 47 -5.68 3.81 -1.19
N ALA A 48 -6.59 3.43 -0.29
CA ALA A 48 -6.41 3.66 1.15
C ALA A 48 -5.17 2.93 1.67
N ASP A 49 -4.94 1.69 1.27
CA ASP A 49 -3.76 0.91 1.66
C ASP A 49 -2.46 1.59 1.23
N ILE A 50 -2.41 2.14 0.01
CA ILE A 50 -1.24 2.88 -0.47
C ILE A 50 -1.03 4.14 0.37
N ALA A 51 -2.10 4.89 0.62
CA ALA A 51 -2.03 6.11 1.42
C ALA A 51 -1.55 5.84 2.85
N ILE A 52 -2.01 4.74 3.46
CA ILE A 52 -1.59 4.33 4.79
C ILE A 52 -0.10 3.98 4.79
N ASP A 53 0.37 3.19 3.82
CA ASP A 53 1.79 2.84 3.71
C ASP A 53 2.67 4.08 3.53
N LEU A 54 2.22 5.05 2.74
CA LEU A 54 2.95 6.32 2.57
C LEU A 54 3.01 7.10 3.87
N PHE A 55 1.88 7.26 4.55
CA PHE A 55 1.83 8.02 5.81
C PHE A 55 2.69 7.38 6.89
N VAL A 56 2.51 6.08 7.12
CA VAL A 56 3.27 5.34 8.15
C VAL A 56 4.75 5.32 7.78
N GLY A 57 5.06 5.11 6.51
CA GLY A 57 6.44 5.12 6.02
C GLY A 57 7.15 6.44 6.24
N LEU A 58 6.47 7.54 5.97
CA LEU A 58 7.03 8.89 6.21
C LEU A 58 7.25 9.14 7.70
N CYS A 59 6.36 8.65 8.56
CA CYS A 59 6.54 8.74 10.02
C CYS A 59 7.76 7.94 10.48
N VAL A 60 7.91 6.71 9.97
CA VAL A 60 9.06 5.85 10.28
C VAL A 60 10.35 6.51 9.79
N LEU A 61 10.35 7.03 8.58
CA LEU A 61 11.50 7.73 7.99
C LEU A 61 11.89 8.96 8.81
N SER A 62 10.93 9.76 9.20
CA SER A 62 11.14 10.96 10.02
C SER A 62 11.77 10.60 11.36
N ARG A 63 11.26 9.56 12.02
CA ARG A 63 11.81 9.11 13.30
C ARG A 63 13.23 8.57 13.13
N ALA A 64 13.48 7.81 12.08
CA ALA A 64 14.80 7.27 11.79
C ALA A 64 15.80 8.39 11.48
N ALA A 65 15.38 9.43 10.76
CA ALA A 65 16.23 10.59 10.47
C ALA A 65 16.65 11.30 11.75
N ALA A 66 15.73 11.46 12.69
CA ALA A 66 16.03 12.08 13.98
C ALA A 66 17.02 11.24 14.80
N LEU A 67 16.90 9.91 14.75
CA LEU A 67 17.76 9.00 15.51
C LEU A 67 19.08 8.68 14.80
N ALA A 68 19.17 8.90 13.49
CA ALA A 68 20.38 8.58 12.72
C ALA A 68 21.61 9.35 13.16
N ALA A 69 21.43 10.54 13.73
CA ALA A 69 22.52 11.35 14.29
C ALA A 69 23.00 10.84 15.64
N THR A 70 22.24 9.96 16.30
CA THR A 70 22.61 9.35 17.58
C THR A 70 23.77 8.37 17.36
N PRO A 71 24.90 8.52 18.07
CA PRO A 71 26.02 7.60 17.91
C PRO A 71 25.65 6.21 18.43
N GLY A 72 26.28 5.17 17.83
CA GLY A 72 26.14 3.78 18.26
C GLY A 72 25.01 3.03 17.60
N GLU A 73 24.60 1.95 18.25
CA GLU A 73 23.66 0.96 17.69
C GLU A 73 22.25 1.48 17.51
N GLN A 74 21.79 2.36 18.38
CA GLN A 74 20.43 2.85 18.33
C GLN A 74 20.14 3.58 17.00
N GLY A 75 21.06 4.45 16.58
CA GLY A 75 20.93 5.13 15.29
C GLY A 75 20.99 4.16 14.11
N ALA A 76 21.90 3.19 14.17
CA ALA A 76 22.04 2.19 13.11
C ALA A 76 20.79 1.31 13.00
N GLN A 77 20.23 0.89 14.13
CA GLN A 77 19.02 0.08 14.16
C GLN A 77 17.81 0.84 13.62
N ALA A 78 17.67 2.12 13.98
CA ALA A 78 16.59 2.96 13.49
C ALA A 78 16.61 3.06 11.95
N VAL A 79 17.79 3.25 11.37
CA VAL A 79 17.97 3.31 9.91
C VAL A 79 17.63 1.96 9.27
N ALA A 80 18.10 0.86 9.88
CA ALA A 80 17.82 -0.48 9.37
C ALA A 80 16.33 -0.79 9.38
N ILE A 81 15.63 -0.45 10.45
CA ILE A 81 14.17 -0.62 10.56
C ILE A 81 13.45 0.18 9.47
N ALA A 82 13.84 1.44 9.29
CA ALA A 82 13.24 2.31 8.27
C ALA A 82 13.44 1.73 6.87
N ARG A 83 14.61 1.19 6.60
CA ARG A 83 14.91 0.57 5.30
C ARG A 83 14.07 -0.68 5.05
N VAL A 84 13.98 -1.57 6.03
CA VAL A 84 13.17 -2.78 5.92
C VAL A 84 11.71 -2.42 5.71
N PHE A 85 11.21 -1.47 6.48
CA PHE A 85 9.82 -1.00 6.33
C PHE A 85 9.57 -0.45 4.94
N ALA A 86 10.48 0.38 4.42
CA ALA A 86 10.34 0.98 3.08
C ALA A 86 10.30 -0.09 1.99
N GLN A 87 11.13 -1.14 2.09
CA GLN A 87 11.13 -2.23 1.11
C GLN A 87 9.84 -3.04 1.17
N GLN A 88 9.33 -3.30 2.35
CA GLN A 88 8.05 -4.00 2.52
C GLN A 88 6.88 -3.16 2.01
N ALA A 89 6.86 -1.88 2.35
CA ALA A 89 5.84 -0.94 1.87
C ALA A 89 5.84 -0.85 0.34
N LYS A 90 7.03 -0.81 -0.26
CA LYS A 90 7.19 -0.79 -1.72
C LYS A 90 6.49 -1.99 -2.36
N ARG A 91 6.69 -3.19 -1.82
CA ARG A 91 6.05 -4.40 -2.35
C ARG A 91 4.53 -4.36 -2.21
N ARG A 92 4.04 -3.91 -1.06
CA ARG A 92 2.58 -3.78 -0.84
C ARG A 92 1.97 -2.76 -1.78
N MET A 93 2.59 -1.59 -1.92
CA MET A 93 2.10 -0.52 -2.79
C MET A 93 2.13 -0.95 -4.26
N ALA A 94 3.22 -1.58 -4.70
CA ALA A 94 3.32 -2.10 -6.07
C ALA A 94 2.22 -3.12 -6.36
N ASN A 95 1.93 -4.01 -5.41
CA ASN A 95 0.87 -4.99 -5.55
C ASN A 95 -0.52 -4.33 -5.63
N SER A 96 -0.78 -3.34 -4.79
CA SER A 96 -2.05 -2.61 -4.81
C SER A 96 -2.27 -1.88 -6.13
N ILE A 97 -1.23 -1.26 -6.68
CA ILE A 97 -1.28 -0.58 -7.98
C ILE A 97 -1.59 -1.57 -9.10
N ARG A 98 -0.89 -2.71 -9.13
CA ARG A 98 -1.10 -3.74 -10.13
C ARG A 98 -2.53 -4.27 -10.07
N ARG A 99 -3.06 -4.51 -8.88
CA ARG A 99 -4.43 -4.99 -8.68
C ARG A 99 -5.48 -3.94 -9.00
N ALA A 100 -5.15 -2.66 -8.94
CA ALA A 100 -6.06 -1.61 -9.38
C ALA A 100 -6.35 -1.72 -10.88
N GLU A 101 -5.36 -2.13 -11.67
CA GLU A 101 -5.48 -2.28 -13.12
C GLU A 101 -6.02 -3.67 -13.51
N ARG A 102 -5.60 -4.72 -12.82
CA ARG A 102 -5.95 -6.12 -13.13
C ARG A 102 -6.44 -6.82 -11.88
N ASN A 103 -7.72 -7.14 -11.86
CA ASN A 103 -8.35 -7.75 -10.70
C ASN A 103 -9.60 -8.54 -11.10
N GLU A 104 -10.13 -9.28 -10.15
CA GLU A 104 -11.34 -10.07 -10.26
C GLU A 104 -12.50 -9.47 -9.46
N ASP A 105 -12.53 -8.15 -9.32
CA ASP A 105 -13.51 -7.46 -8.46
C ASP A 105 -14.94 -7.71 -8.90
N GLU A 106 -15.19 -7.71 -10.22
CA GLU A 106 -16.52 -7.97 -10.75
C GLU A 106 -16.99 -9.39 -10.43
N GLU A 107 -16.12 -10.36 -10.62
CA GLU A 107 -16.41 -11.76 -10.32
C GLU A 107 -16.60 -11.97 -8.82
N MET A 108 -15.80 -11.32 -8.00
CA MET A 108 -15.92 -11.38 -6.54
C MET A 108 -17.25 -10.81 -6.07
N ASN A 109 -17.66 -9.67 -6.63
CA ASN A 109 -18.95 -9.05 -6.30
C ASN A 109 -20.12 -9.94 -6.72
N THR A 110 -20.02 -10.56 -7.89
CA THR A 110 -21.04 -11.49 -8.38
C THR A 110 -21.18 -12.70 -7.47
N LEU A 111 -20.06 -13.30 -7.07
CA LEU A 111 -20.04 -14.43 -6.13
C LEU A 111 -20.61 -14.04 -4.77
N ALA A 112 -20.22 -12.88 -4.25
CA ALA A 112 -20.72 -12.41 -2.95
C ALA A 112 -22.24 -12.21 -2.99
N GLY A 113 -22.76 -11.62 -4.07
CA GLY A 113 -24.19 -11.45 -4.27
C GLY A 113 -24.92 -12.79 -4.31
N PHE A 114 -24.36 -13.76 -5.02
CA PHE A 114 -24.93 -15.10 -5.12
C PHE A 114 -24.98 -15.81 -3.75
N ILE A 115 -23.90 -15.73 -2.98
CA ILE A 115 -23.83 -16.34 -1.64
C ILE A 115 -24.82 -15.66 -0.69
N LEU A 116 -24.92 -14.32 -0.74
CA LEU A 116 -25.85 -13.58 0.10
C LEU A 116 -27.30 -13.91 -0.22
N ASP A 117 -27.65 -14.06 -1.50
CA ASP A 117 -29.00 -14.40 -1.93
C ASP A 117 -29.40 -15.81 -1.48
N LYS A 118 -28.45 -16.75 -1.49
CA LYS A 118 -28.68 -18.12 -1.05
C LYS A 118 -28.60 -18.29 0.46
N GLY A 119 -27.95 -17.36 1.16
CA GLY A 119 -27.72 -17.44 2.59
C GLY A 119 -26.67 -18.44 3.03
N SER A 120 -26.08 -19.19 2.08
CA SER A 120 -25.05 -20.18 2.34
C SER A 120 -24.35 -20.56 1.05
N TYR A 121 -23.24 -21.29 1.16
CA TYR A 121 -22.62 -21.90 -0.01
C TYR A 121 -23.56 -22.93 -0.62
N PRO A 122 -23.77 -22.91 -1.94
CA PRO A 122 -24.63 -23.89 -2.60
C PRO A 122 -24.01 -25.29 -2.68
N TRP A 123 -22.72 -25.40 -2.38
CA TRP A 123 -22.02 -26.67 -2.37
C TRP A 123 -21.63 -27.03 -0.94
N ASP A 124 -21.96 -28.24 -0.55
CA ASP A 124 -21.52 -28.76 0.72
C ASP A 124 -20.07 -29.23 0.57
N VAL A 125 -19.16 -28.43 1.10
CA VAL A 125 -17.72 -28.69 1.00
C VAL A 125 -17.27 -29.67 2.09
N VAL A 126 -18.09 -29.88 3.11
CA VAL A 126 -17.79 -30.78 4.22
C VAL A 126 -18.91 -31.80 4.32
N SER A 127 -18.67 -32.91 3.73
CA SER A 127 -19.57 -34.06 3.88
C SER A 127 -19.12 -34.95 5.02
#